data_7ddc409082160dbf2c2f15ba2d62856e
#
_entry.id   7ddc409082160dbf2c2f15ba2d62856e
#
_cell.length_a   1.000
_cell.length_b   1.000
_cell.length_c   1.000
_cell.angle_alpha   90.00
_cell.angle_beta   90.00
_cell.angle_gamma   90.00
#
_symmetry.space_group_name_H-M   'P 1'
#
loop_
_entity.id
_entity.type
_entity.pdbx_description
1 polymer ?
#
loop_
_entity_poly.entity_id
_entity_poly.type
_entity_poly.pdbx_seq_one_letter_code
_entity_poly.pdbx_strand_id
1 'polypeptide(L)'
;MADSIGNLLFKDKQLRLLLALSNTSKEWHISDLARAADVTYVHTSRFISRCEESGIVATERHGRAKRVFLTEKGTDVASTLQGVVNKINQPKTQAAQKTVQTGQPKQQ
;
A
#
# COMPACT_ATOMS: atom_id res chain seq x y z
N MET A 1 -0.71 15.67 -13.52
CA MET A 1 -1.86 15.18 -12.76
C MET A 1 -1.54 14.99 -11.31
N ALA A 2 -1.45 16.11 -10.65
CA ALA A 2 -1.09 16.11 -9.25
C ALA A 2 -2.09 15.34 -8.40
N ASP A 3 -3.32 15.24 -8.89
CA ASP A 3 -4.39 14.63 -8.12
C ASP A 3 -4.62 13.16 -8.46
N SER A 4 -3.78 12.57 -9.29
CA SER A 4 -3.99 11.18 -9.65
C SER A 4 -3.80 10.29 -8.41
N ILE A 5 -4.50 9.16 -8.39
CA ILE A 5 -4.38 8.23 -7.28
C ILE A 5 -2.96 7.65 -7.21
N GLY A 6 -2.32 7.46 -8.35
CA GLY A 6 -0.96 6.97 -8.35
C GLY A 6 -0.01 7.90 -7.62
N ASN A 7 -0.16 9.21 -7.89
CA ASN A 7 0.66 10.19 -7.22
C ASN A 7 0.43 10.15 -5.71
N LEU A 8 -0.81 9.96 -5.30
CA LEU A 8 -1.15 9.86 -3.89
C LEU A 8 -0.48 8.67 -3.23
N LEU A 9 -0.47 7.53 -3.91
CA LEU A 9 0.01 6.28 -3.33
C LEU A 9 1.52 6.24 -3.12
N PHE A 10 2.27 7.09 -3.81
CA PHE A 10 3.72 7.06 -3.68
C PHE A 10 4.25 7.94 -2.57
N LYS A 11 3.39 8.52 -1.76
CA LYS A 11 3.83 9.25 -0.59
C LYS A 11 4.00 8.28 0.58
N ASP A 12 4.95 8.61 1.44
CA ASP A 12 5.36 7.70 2.51
C ASP A 12 4.20 7.25 3.40
N LYS A 13 3.44 8.21 3.93
CA LYS A 13 2.36 7.86 4.85
C LYS A 13 1.28 7.04 4.17
N GLN A 14 0.94 7.42 2.96
CA GLN A 14 -0.10 6.73 2.20
C GLN A 14 0.35 5.32 1.84
N LEU A 15 1.62 5.17 1.46
CA LEU A 15 2.14 3.85 1.14
C LEU A 15 2.11 2.94 2.36
N ARG A 16 2.47 3.47 3.54
CA ARG A 16 2.42 2.67 4.76
C ARG A 16 1.01 2.21 5.08
N LEU A 17 0.03 3.10 4.88
CA LEU A 17 -1.37 2.74 5.11
C LEU A 17 -1.82 1.63 4.18
N LEU A 18 -1.49 1.76 2.90
CA LEU A 18 -1.89 0.77 1.92
C LEU A 18 -1.27 -0.60 2.20
N LEU A 19 0.02 -0.60 2.52
CA LEU A 19 0.71 -1.86 2.80
C LEU A 19 0.21 -2.51 4.07
N ALA A 20 -0.17 -1.70 5.06
CA ALA A 20 -0.78 -2.25 6.28
C ALA A 20 -2.08 -2.97 5.96
N LEU A 21 -2.89 -2.37 5.08
CA LEU A 21 -4.14 -2.98 4.67
C LEU A 21 -3.96 -4.31 3.95
N SER A 22 -2.79 -4.52 3.36
CA SER A 22 -2.53 -5.78 2.66
C SER A 22 -2.40 -6.96 3.60
N ASN A 23 -2.22 -6.69 4.90
CA ASN A 23 -2.24 -7.75 5.90
C ASN A 23 -3.69 -8.10 6.20
N THR A 24 -4.18 -9.15 5.58
CA THR A 24 -5.58 -9.56 5.70
C THR A 24 -5.85 -10.49 6.87
N SER A 25 -4.85 -10.71 7.71
CA SER A 25 -5.04 -11.60 8.86
C SER A 25 -5.84 -10.94 9.97
N LYS A 26 -6.12 -9.67 9.88
CA LYS A 26 -6.95 -8.98 10.85
C LYS A 26 -7.93 -8.05 10.16
N GLU A 27 -8.97 -7.73 10.88
CA GLU A 27 -9.99 -6.80 10.42
C GLU A 27 -9.56 -5.38 10.77
N TRP A 28 -9.53 -4.51 9.79
CA TRP A 28 -9.03 -3.15 9.98
C TRP A 28 -10.17 -2.16 10.18
N HIS A 29 -10.01 -1.32 11.20
CA HIS A 29 -10.81 -0.12 11.37
C HIS A 29 -9.89 1.07 11.19
N ILE A 30 -10.46 2.24 10.92
CA ILE A 30 -9.63 3.41 10.61
C ILE A 30 -8.66 3.71 11.76
N SER A 31 -9.12 3.63 12.99
CA SER A 31 -8.25 3.93 14.13
C SER A 31 -7.10 2.93 14.26
N ASP A 32 -7.38 1.64 14.01
CA ASP A 32 -6.34 0.62 14.06
C ASP A 32 -5.31 0.84 12.96
N LEU A 33 -5.80 1.17 11.77
CA LEU A 33 -4.94 1.40 10.63
C LEU A 33 -4.04 2.60 10.88
N ALA A 34 -4.60 3.66 11.40
CA ALA A 34 -3.84 4.87 11.71
C ALA A 34 -2.72 4.57 12.70
N ARG A 35 -3.04 3.79 13.72
CA ARG A 35 -2.06 3.42 14.74
C ARG A 35 -0.96 2.55 14.17
N ALA A 36 -1.34 1.55 13.37
CA ALA A 36 -0.36 0.62 12.80
C ALA A 36 0.61 1.33 11.85
N ALA A 37 0.13 2.32 11.12
CA ALA A 37 0.96 3.05 10.15
C ALA A 37 1.61 4.28 10.76
N ASP A 38 1.31 4.59 12.02
CA ASP A 38 1.82 5.79 12.69
C ASP A 38 1.42 7.06 11.93
N VAL A 39 0.14 7.16 11.63
CA VAL A 39 -0.44 8.29 10.90
C VAL A 39 -1.63 8.77 11.70
N THR A 40 -1.94 10.06 11.63
CA THR A 40 -3.08 10.58 12.38
C THR A 40 -4.39 10.01 11.85
N TYR A 41 -5.39 10.00 12.71
CA TYR A 41 -6.71 9.53 12.31
C TYR A 41 -7.27 10.35 11.15
N VAL A 42 -7.14 11.66 11.23
CA VAL A 42 -7.68 12.55 10.20
C VAL A 42 -7.04 12.27 8.86
N HIS A 43 -5.72 12.14 8.84
CA HIS A 43 -5.00 11.86 7.61
C HIS A 43 -5.41 10.49 7.03
N THR A 44 -5.51 9.51 7.90
CA THR A 44 -5.91 8.16 7.50
C THR A 44 -7.31 8.17 6.91
N SER A 45 -8.24 8.85 7.57
CA SER A 45 -9.63 8.92 7.12
C SER A 45 -9.72 9.55 5.73
N ARG A 46 -8.97 10.63 5.50
CA ARG A 46 -8.95 11.28 4.19
C ARG A 46 -8.38 10.37 3.12
N PHE A 47 -7.31 9.68 3.45
CA PHE A 47 -6.69 8.75 2.51
C PHE A 47 -7.66 7.64 2.13
N ILE A 48 -8.35 7.08 3.13
CA ILE A 48 -9.30 6.01 2.88
C ILE A 48 -10.43 6.49 1.98
N SER A 49 -10.94 7.71 2.20
CA SER A 49 -11.98 8.27 1.33
C SER A 49 -11.51 8.40 -0.10
N ARG A 50 -10.27 8.85 -0.30
CA ARG A 50 -9.71 8.97 -1.64
C ARG A 50 -9.57 7.61 -2.31
N CYS A 51 -9.12 6.62 -1.56
CA CYS A 51 -8.98 5.27 -2.09
C CYS A 51 -10.34 4.64 -2.40
N GLU A 52 -11.33 4.96 -1.60
CA GLU A 52 -12.68 4.46 -1.84
C GLU A 52 -13.23 5.02 -3.16
N GLU A 53 -13.00 6.30 -3.40
CA GLU A 53 -13.40 6.92 -4.66
C GLU A 53 -12.73 6.28 -5.87
N SER A 54 -11.52 5.81 -5.69
CA SER A 54 -10.74 5.19 -6.76
C SER A 54 -10.99 3.69 -6.91
N GLY A 55 -11.81 3.12 -6.04
CA GLY A 55 -12.13 1.71 -6.12
C GLY A 55 -11.08 0.78 -5.54
N ILE A 56 -10.12 1.32 -4.81
CA ILE A 56 -9.03 0.52 -4.21
C ILE A 56 -9.46 -0.05 -2.87
N VAL A 57 -10.31 0.68 -2.16
CA VAL A 57 -10.74 0.34 -0.81
C VAL A 57 -12.26 0.36 -0.76
N ALA A 58 -12.84 -0.50 0.05
CA ALA A 58 -14.25 -0.45 0.38
C ALA A 58 -14.37 -0.34 1.88
N THR A 59 -15.48 0.24 2.32
CA THR A 59 -15.74 0.37 3.75
C THR A 59 -17.10 -0.19 4.06
N GLU A 60 -17.25 -0.62 5.32
CA GLU A 60 -18.48 -1.22 5.78
C GLU A 60 -18.72 -0.74 7.19
N ARG A 61 -19.88 -0.16 7.44
CA ARG A 61 -20.18 0.39 8.74
C ARG A 61 -20.87 -0.65 9.61
N HIS A 62 -20.38 -0.80 10.83
CA HIS A 62 -20.97 -1.67 11.83
C HIS A 62 -21.17 -0.83 13.08
N GLY A 63 -22.39 -0.33 13.30
CA GLY A 63 -22.63 0.56 14.39
C GLY A 63 -21.81 1.83 14.24
N ARG A 64 -20.95 2.11 15.20
CA ARG A 64 -20.07 3.27 15.15
C ARG A 64 -18.75 2.98 14.51
N ALA A 65 -18.41 1.71 14.34
CA ALA A 65 -17.15 1.33 13.74
C ALA A 65 -17.27 1.31 12.24
N LYS A 66 -16.17 1.63 11.57
CA LYS A 66 -16.09 1.60 10.13
C LYS A 66 -14.95 0.68 9.72
N ARG A 67 -15.30 -0.46 9.19
CA ARG A 67 -14.34 -1.46 8.76
C ARG A 67 -13.83 -1.08 7.37
N VAL A 68 -12.54 -1.26 7.16
CA VAL A 68 -11.87 -0.90 5.91
C VAL A 68 -11.21 -2.14 5.33
N PHE A 69 -11.34 -2.36 4.03
CA PHE A 69 -10.69 -3.51 3.40
C PHE A 69 -10.38 -3.18 1.95
N LEU A 70 -9.39 -3.90 1.40
CA LEU A 70 -9.01 -3.73 0.00
C LEU A 70 -10.03 -4.42 -0.90
N THR A 71 -10.36 -3.77 -2.01
CA THR A 71 -11.13 -4.41 -3.07
C THR A 71 -10.19 -5.33 -3.85
N GLU A 72 -10.73 -6.04 -4.83
CA GLU A 72 -9.91 -6.85 -5.72
C GLU A 72 -8.85 -5.99 -6.41
N LYS A 73 -9.27 -4.84 -6.92
CA LYS A 73 -8.34 -3.89 -7.53
C LYS A 73 -7.28 -3.44 -6.54
N GLY A 74 -7.71 -3.14 -5.30
CA GLY A 74 -6.78 -2.70 -4.26
C GLY A 74 -5.80 -3.78 -3.88
N THR A 75 -6.24 -5.02 -3.83
CA THR A 75 -5.35 -6.13 -3.54
C THR A 75 -4.27 -6.26 -4.61
N ASP A 76 -4.65 -6.12 -5.87
CA ASP A 76 -3.68 -6.15 -6.96
C ASP A 76 -2.68 -5.02 -6.84
N VAL A 77 -3.15 -3.81 -6.56
CA VAL A 77 -2.28 -2.65 -6.43
C VAL A 77 -1.32 -2.84 -5.27
N ALA A 78 -1.83 -3.24 -4.12
CA ALA A 78 -1.00 -3.42 -2.93
C ALA A 78 0.05 -4.51 -3.15
N SER A 79 -0.34 -5.59 -3.80
CA SER A 79 0.59 -6.69 -4.09
C SER A 79 1.71 -6.22 -5.00
N THR A 80 1.38 -5.45 -6.02
CA THR A 80 2.37 -4.93 -6.94
C THR A 80 3.33 -3.96 -6.23
N LEU A 81 2.77 -3.10 -5.39
CA LEU A 81 3.61 -2.15 -4.64
C LEU A 81 4.52 -2.87 -3.65
N GLN A 82 4.01 -3.92 -3.00
CA GLN A 82 4.83 -4.70 -2.09
C GLN A 82 6.00 -5.33 -2.84
N GLY A 83 5.74 -5.80 -4.06
CA GLY A 83 6.81 -6.36 -4.89
C GLY A 83 7.87 -5.33 -5.21
N VAL A 84 7.46 -4.09 -5.50
CA VAL A 84 8.40 -3.02 -5.77
C VAL A 84 9.24 -2.72 -4.52
N VAL A 85 8.59 -2.62 -3.37
CA VAL A 85 9.28 -2.34 -2.12
C VAL A 85 10.29 -3.44 -1.81
N ASN A 86 9.89 -4.68 -1.99
CA ASN A 86 10.78 -5.82 -1.74
C ASN A 86 12.01 -5.76 -2.65
N LYS A 87 11.80 -5.39 -3.89
CA LYS A 87 12.90 -5.31 -4.85
C LYS A 87 13.87 -4.19 -4.48
N ILE A 88 13.34 -3.06 -4.05
CA ILE A 88 14.18 -1.93 -3.64
C ILE A 88 15.03 -2.31 -2.43
N ASN A 89 14.48 -3.12 -1.54
CA ASN A 89 15.15 -3.50 -0.31
C ASN A 89 16.06 -4.71 -0.45
N GLN A 90 16.24 -5.23 -1.67
CA GLN A 90 17.17 -6.33 -1.87
C GLN A 90 18.57 -5.94 -1.49
N PRO A 91 19.35 -6.87 -0.92
CA PRO A 91 20.73 -6.56 -0.57
C PRO A 91 21.54 -6.18 -1.79
N LYS A 92 22.40 -5.21 -1.62
CA LYS A 92 23.26 -4.73 -2.70
C LYS A 92 24.15 -5.83 -3.25
N THR A 93 24.67 -6.68 -2.39
CA THR A 93 25.54 -7.77 -2.81
C THR A 93 24.84 -8.72 -3.76
N GLN A 94 23.60 -8.95 -3.54
CA GLN A 94 22.80 -9.79 -4.41
C GLN A 94 22.69 -9.18 -5.81
N ALA A 95 22.45 -7.89 -5.87
CA ALA A 95 22.35 -7.18 -7.13
C ALA A 95 23.68 -7.20 -7.87
N ALA A 96 24.77 -7.06 -7.15
CA ALA A 96 26.10 -7.02 -7.73
C ALA A 96 26.46 -8.35 -8.41
N GLN A 97 25.99 -9.42 -7.88
CA GLN A 97 26.27 -10.74 -8.44
C GLN A 97 25.65 -10.94 -9.80
N LYS A 98 24.74 -10.18 -10.04
CA LYS A 98 24.08 -10.30 -11.31
C LYS A 98 24.79 -9.61 -12.41
N THR A 99 25.58 -9.07 -12.55
CA THR A 99 26.06 -8.33 -13.43
C THR A 99 26.00 -8.11 -14.39
N VAL A 100 25.94 -8.23 -14.38
CA VAL A 100 25.79 -7.73 -15.00
C VAL A 100 25.21 -7.87 -15.56
N GLN A 101 25.01 -8.24 -15.82
CA GLN A 101 24.38 -7.96 -16.36
C GLN A 101 23.54 -7.67 -16.57
N THR A 102 23.58 -7.84 -17.02
CA THR A 102 22.90 -7.20 -17.26
C THR A 102 22.25 -7.23 -17.31
N GLY A 103 22.27 -7.70 -17.77
CA GLY A 103 21.61 -7.21 -17.84
C GLY A 103 21.04 -7.92 -17.69
N GLN A 104 21.11 -8.38 -17.84
CA GLN A 104 20.66 -8.62 -17.72
C GLN A 104 19.99 -9.15 -17.26
N PRO A 105 20.22 -9.73 -17.67
CA PRO A 105 19.63 -9.97 -17.39
C PRO A 105 19.09 -10.72 -16.99
N LYS A 106 19.14 -11.24 -17.30
CA LYS A 106 18.81 -11.34 -17.05
C LYS A 106 18.18 -11.72 -16.42
N GLN A 107 18.28 -12.14 -16.67
CA GLN A 107 17.93 -11.93 -16.15
C GLN A 107 17.40 -12.03 -15.55
N GLN A 108 17.75 -12.57 -15.88
CA GLN A 108 17.46 -12.09 -15.43
C GLN A 108 17.01 -11.99 -15.11
#